data_4b85389bb1b00aeee69a5c3c28c21ab3
#
_entry.id   4b85389bb1b00aeee69a5c3c28c21ab3
#
_cell.length_a   1.000
_cell.length_b   1.000
_cell.length_c   1.000
_cell.angle_alpha   90.00
_cell.angle_beta   90.00
_cell.angle_gamma   90.00
#
_symmetry.space_group_name_H-M   'P 1'
#
loop_
_entity.id
_entity.type
_entity.pdbx_description
1 polymer ?
#
loop_
_entity_poly.entity_id
_entity_poly.type
_entity_poly.pdbx_seq_one_letter_code
_entity_poly.pdbx_strand_id
1 'polypeptide(L)'
;MKKITIDHVTRIEGHATIDIYLDDQGRVADTHFHVTQIRGFEKFTEGRPFYEMPSITARICGICPVSHLLASAKACDAIMAVEPPPAGVLLRELIHCAQFVQSHALSFFHLSAPDLLLGFDSDPAHRNIFGLIEENPELAKAGVALRRFGQEIIEGLAKERIHNSWIVPGGVNAPLAPEVRERILAGLPEARAITERTIAFYKTVLDRFTEEIENFGTDPTMCAGLVNPSGGLEWYDGQLKFKDASGGTVAADIPAADYAKYIGEAALRDSYLKAPYFKPLGFPAGIYRVGPLGRLNVAEQTGTPLADRELAEYRQRFGPVVHSSFHYHYARLIELLHGLEKIERLLADPAILDTHVRSHAGVNRLEGVGMIEAPRGTLIHHYKVDESGAIVWANLIVATGHNNLAINHSVGQVARHFIHGNEMKEGMLNRVSAVVRAYDPCLSCSTHADGTLALEIALKGPGGEVLDRIG
;
A
#
# COMPACT_ATOMS: atom_id res chain seq x y z
N MET A 1 15.88 -4.57 32.12
CA MET A 1 15.56 -3.92 30.82
C MET A 1 14.47 -2.89 31.02
N LYS A 2 14.68 -1.65 30.59
CA LYS A 2 13.65 -0.60 30.56
C LYS A 2 12.89 -0.70 29.25
N LYS A 3 11.56 -0.54 29.28
CA LYS A 3 10.70 -0.57 28.08
C LYS A 3 10.12 0.82 27.83
N ILE A 4 10.14 1.25 26.58
CA ILE A 4 9.44 2.42 26.08
C ILE A 4 8.37 1.91 25.12
N THR A 5 7.16 2.45 25.22
CA THR A 5 6.06 2.08 24.32
C THR A 5 5.54 3.34 23.63
N ILE A 6 5.48 3.31 22.29
CA ILE A 6 4.74 4.27 21.47
C ILE A 6 3.34 3.69 21.30
N ASP A 7 2.38 4.19 22.05
CA ASP A 7 0.99 3.74 22.02
C ASP A 7 0.11 4.95 21.72
N HIS A 8 -0.38 5.09 20.58
CA HIS A 8 -0.26 4.35 19.32
C HIS A 8 0.51 5.15 18.26
N VAL A 9 0.92 4.49 17.17
CA VAL A 9 1.52 5.20 16.02
C VAL A 9 0.45 6.06 15.34
N THR A 10 0.71 7.36 15.25
CA THR A 10 -0.25 8.32 14.65
C THR A 10 -0.04 8.53 13.16
N ARG A 11 -1.07 9.04 12.48
CA ARG A 11 -1.06 9.35 11.04
C ARG A 11 -0.75 8.14 10.15
N ILE A 12 -1.34 7.00 10.50
CA ILE A 12 -1.39 5.77 9.71
C ILE A 12 -2.84 5.28 9.66
N GLU A 13 -3.16 4.33 8.79
CA GLU A 13 -4.45 3.64 8.84
C GLU A 13 -4.35 2.43 9.77
N GLY A 14 -5.30 2.32 10.69
CA GLY A 14 -5.36 1.28 11.71
C GLY A 14 -4.54 1.61 12.96
N HIS A 15 -4.37 0.64 13.86
CA HIS A 15 -3.69 0.82 15.14
C HIS A 15 -2.48 -0.08 15.24
N ALA A 16 -1.35 0.52 15.60
CA ALA A 16 -0.13 -0.19 15.92
C ALA A 16 0.54 0.43 17.15
N THR A 17 1.23 -0.42 17.88
CA THR A 17 2.07 -0.06 19.01
C THR A 17 3.52 -0.43 18.70
N ILE A 18 4.48 0.36 19.16
CA ILE A 18 5.90 0.04 19.05
C ILE A 18 6.47 -0.08 20.45
N ASP A 19 7.01 -1.24 20.77
CA ASP A 19 7.78 -1.47 21.98
C ASP A 19 9.27 -1.38 21.67
N ILE A 20 9.99 -0.61 22.50
CA ILE A 20 11.43 -0.40 22.40
C ILE A 20 12.06 -0.83 23.74
N TYR A 21 12.93 -1.82 23.69
CA TYR A 21 13.59 -2.37 24.86
C TYR A 21 15.02 -1.83 24.96
N LEU A 22 15.35 -1.26 26.11
CA LEU A 22 16.69 -0.72 26.39
C LEU A 22 17.49 -1.69 27.26
N ASP A 23 18.77 -1.82 26.96
CA ASP A 23 19.74 -2.50 27.81
C ASP A 23 20.06 -1.68 29.08
N ASP A 24 20.90 -2.23 29.94
CA ASP A 24 21.28 -1.58 31.19
C ASP A 24 22.17 -0.32 30.99
N GLN A 25 22.66 -0.12 29.77
CA GLN A 25 23.42 1.07 29.36
C GLN A 25 22.53 2.13 28.67
N GLY A 26 21.21 1.89 28.57
CA GLY A 26 20.26 2.78 27.92
C GLY A 26 20.30 2.74 26.38
N ARG A 27 20.91 1.72 25.78
CA ARG A 27 20.94 1.52 24.33
C ARG A 27 19.76 0.63 23.90
N VAL A 28 19.25 0.85 22.71
CA VAL A 28 18.18 0.01 22.14
C VAL A 28 18.71 -1.40 21.86
N ALA A 29 18.20 -2.37 22.62
CA ALA A 29 18.51 -3.77 22.50
C ALA A 29 17.57 -4.46 21.49
N ASP A 30 16.27 -4.16 21.55
CA ASP A 30 15.25 -4.78 20.69
C ASP A 30 14.06 -3.85 20.46
N THR A 31 13.29 -4.12 19.39
CA THR A 31 12.11 -3.37 19.04
C THR A 31 11.04 -4.28 18.42
N HIS A 32 9.78 -4.02 18.74
CA HIS A 32 8.65 -4.76 18.19
C HIS A 32 7.56 -3.82 17.69
N PHE A 33 7.14 -4.03 16.45
CA PHE A 33 5.99 -3.37 15.86
C PHE A 33 4.79 -4.32 15.94
N HIS A 34 3.82 -3.97 16.77
CA HIS A 34 2.65 -4.80 17.08
C HIS A 34 1.40 -4.27 16.40
N VAL A 35 0.65 -5.16 15.76
CA VAL A 35 -0.69 -4.88 15.26
C VAL A 35 -1.67 -5.76 16.00
N THR A 36 -2.48 -5.15 16.86
CA THR A 36 -3.35 -5.86 17.82
C THR A 36 -4.82 -5.89 17.40
N GLN A 37 -5.19 -5.19 16.35
CA GLN A 37 -6.54 -5.28 15.78
C GLN A 37 -6.67 -6.52 14.91
N ILE A 38 -7.81 -7.20 15.02
CA ILE A 38 -8.11 -8.43 14.28
C ILE A 38 -9.22 -8.18 13.27
N ARG A 39 -9.10 -8.76 12.07
CA ARG A 39 -10.16 -8.89 11.07
C ARG A 39 -10.15 -10.30 10.49
N GLY A 40 -11.31 -10.92 10.38
CA GLY A 40 -11.47 -12.31 9.96
C GLY A 40 -12.19 -12.44 8.62
N PHE A 41 -11.82 -11.65 7.59
CA PHE A 41 -12.54 -11.66 6.31
C PHE A 41 -12.44 -13.00 5.60
N GLU A 42 -11.32 -13.69 5.65
CA GLU A 42 -11.16 -15.00 5.04
C GLU A 42 -12.16 -16.00 5.61
N LYS A 43 -12.30 -16.02 6.94
CA LYS A 43 -13.25 -16.92 7.60
C LYS A 43 -14.70 -16.45 7.46
N PHE A 44 -14.93 -15.15 7.51
CA PHE A 44 -16.25 -14.54 7.37
C PHE A 44 -16.89 -14.81 6.00
N THR A 45 -16.08 -14.96 4.96
CA THR A 45 -16.57 -15.15 3.58
C THR A 45 -16.86 -16.60 3.21
N GLU A 46 -16.47 -17.58 4.04
CA GLU A 46 -16.84 -18.99 3.81
C GLU A 46 -18.36 -19.15 3.73
N GLY A 47 -18.82 -19.92 2.73
CA GLY A 47 -20.24 -20.12 2.42
C GLY A 47 -20.89 -19.00 1.61
N ARG A 48 -20.19 -17.87 1.34
CA ARG A 48 -20.71 -16.80 0.49
C ARG A 48 -20.53 -17.14 -0.98
N PRO A 49 -21.46 -16.72 -1.85
CA PRO A 49 -21.26 -16.84 -3.29
C PRO A 49 -20.04 -16.05 -3.75
N PHE A 50 -19.21 -16.65 -4.62
CA PHE A 50 -17.96 -16.01 -5.09
C PHE A 50 -18.19 -14.65 -5.76
N TYR A 51 -19.31 -14.47 -6.45
CA TYR A 51 -19.61 -13.21 -7.14
C TYR A 51 -19.93 -12.04 -6.20
N GLU A 52 -20.17 -12.28 -4.92
CA GLU A 52 -20.33 -11.25 -3.89
C GLU A 52 -18.96 -10.78 -3.32
N MET A 53 -17.91 -11.56 -3.52
CA MET A 53 -16.58 -11.30 -2.93
C MET A 53 -16.04 -9.91 -3.23
N PRO A 54 -16.13 -9.34 -4.45
CA PRO A 54 -15.64 -7.98 -4.69
C PRO A 54 -16.30 -6.95 -3.77
N SER A 55 -17.62 -6.97 -3.62
CA SER A 55 -18.33 -6.01 -2.78
C SER A 55 -18.11 -6.22 -1.28
N ILE A 56 -17.90 -7.47 -0.85
CA ILE A 56 -17.58 -7.82 0.54
C ILE A 56 -16.18 -7.34 0.89
N THR A 57 -15.18 -7.69 0.06
CA THR A 57 -13.77 -7.37 0.33
C THR A 57 -13.46 -5.88 0.18
N ALA A 58 -14.22 -5.12 -0.62
CA ALA A 58 -14.13 -3.66 -0.63
C ALA A 58 -14.30 -3.03 0.76
N ARG A 59 -15.06 -3.68 1.66
CA ARG A 59 -15.34 -3.20 3.02
C ARG A 59 -14.20 -3.44 4.01
N ILE A 60 -13.13 -4.11 3.58
CA ILE A 60 -11.92 -4.26 4.37
C ILE A 60 -11.30 -2.88 4.67
N CYS A 61 -11.40 -1.93 3.73
CA CYS A 61 -10.75 -0.64 3.84
C CYS A 61 -11.58 0.51 3.26
N GLY A 62 -11.57 1.65 3.93
CA GLY A 62 -12.16 2.90 3.42
C GLY A 62 -11.22 3.74 2.55
N ILE A 63 -9.91 3.43 2.48
CA ILE A 63 -8.93 4.17 1.70
C ILE A 63 -8.66 3.51 0.35
N CYS A 64 -8.54 2.17 0.31
CA CYS A 64 -8.20 1.40 -0.90
C CYS A 64 -9.29 0.38 -1.32
N PRO A 65 -10.59 0.69 -1.25
CA PRO A 65 -11.63 -0.28 -1.58
C PRO A 65 -11.57 -0.73 -3.05
N VAL A 66 -11.18 0.16 -3.96
CA VAL A 66 -11.05 -0.16 -5.40
C VAL A 66 -10.00 -1.26 -5.64
N SER A 67 -8.89 -1.24 -4.88
CA SER A 67 -7.86 -2.30 -5.02
C SER A 67 -8.42 -3.66 -4.61
N HIS A 68 -9.16 -3.73 -3.49
CA HIS A 68 -9.81 -4.98 -3.07
C HIS A 68 -10.88 -5.44 -4.06
N LEU A 69 -11.68 -4.51 -4.61
CA LEU A 69 -12.64 -4.82 -5.68
C LEU A 69 -11.97 -5.47 -6.89
N LEU A 70 -10.85 -4.87 -7.35
CA LEU A 70 -10.13 -5.33 -8.54
C LEU A 70 -9.47 -6.69 -8.33
N ALA A 71 -8.71 -6.87 -7.25
CA ALA A 71 -8.06 -8.14 -6.94
C ALA A 71 -9.10 -9.26 -6.79
N SER A 72 -10.20 -8.97 -6.11
CA SER A 72 -11.30 -9.91 -5.93
C SER A 72 -12.01 -10.23 -7.24
N ALA A 73 -12.31 -9.22 -8.09
CA ALA A 73 -12.94 -9.43 -9.38
C ALA A 73 -12.05 -10.28 -10.31
N LYS A 74 -10.73 -10.04 -10.34
CA LYS A 74 -9.78 -10.90 -11.10
C LYS A 74 -9.77 -12.34 -10.60
N ALA A 75 -9.85 -12.58 -9.29
CA ALA A 75 -9.98 -13.94 -8.74
C ALA A 75 -11.29 -14.60 -9.18
N CYS A 76 -12.39 -13.84 -9.19
CA CYS A 76 -13.68 -14.32 -9.69
C CYS A 76 -13.68 -14.56 -11.21
N ASP A 77 -13.03 -13.69 -12.00
CA ASP A 77 -12.85 -13.86 -13.44
C ASP A 77 -12.11 -15.19 -13.74
N ALA A 78 -11.09 -15.51 -12.92
CA ALA A 78 -10.38 -16.79 -13.02
C ALA A 78 -11.28 -18.01 -12.70
N ILE A 79 -12.18 -17.91 -11.69
CA ILE A 79 -13.16 -18.95 -11.38
C ILE A 79 -14.14 -19.13 -12.54
N MET A 80 -14.61 -18.03 -13.12
CA MET A 80 -15.49 -18.03 -14.28
C MET A 80 -14.79 -18.49 -15.56
N ALA A 81 -13.45 -18.45 -15.59
CA ALA A 81 -12.61 -18.65 -16.78
C ALA A 81 -13.01 -17.71 -17.93
N VAL A 82 -13.20 -16.42 -17.61
CA VAL A 82 -13.56 -15.38 -18.59
C VAL A 82 -12.54 -14.26 -18.57
N GLU A 83 -12.45 -13.58 -19.70
CA GLU A 83 -11.76 -12.29 -19.83
C GLU A 83 -12.81 -11.17 -19.90
N PRO A 84 -12.65 -10.08 -19.17
CA PRO A 84 -13.49 -8.90 -19.35
C PRO A 84 -13.34 -8.34 -20.76
N PRO A 85 -14.40 -7.74 -21.35
CA PRO A 85 -14.28 -7.04 -22.63
C PRO A 85 -13.22 -5.92 -22.57
N PRO A 86 -12.60 -5.52 -23.69
CA PRO A 86 -11.56 -4.50 -23.73
C PRO A 86 -11.95 -3.20 -23.01
N ALA A 87 -13.17 -2.69 -23.22
CA ALA A 87 -13.67 -1.52 -22.51
C ALA A 87 -13.77 -1.76 -21.00
N GLY A 88 -14.19 -2.95 -20.57
CA GLY A 88 -14.24 -3.33 -19.16
C GLY A 88 -12.85 -3.32 -18.50
N VAL A 89 -11.80 -3.77 -19.22
CA VAL A 89 -10.40 -3.70 -18.77
C VAL A 89 -9.95 -2.25 -18.66
N LEU A 90 -10.12 -1.44 -19.70
CA LEU A 90 -9.74 -0.02 -19.68
C LEU A 90 -10.41 0.77 -18.54
N LEU A 91 -11.67 0.47 -18.27
CA LEU A 91 -12.44 1.10 -17.20
C LEU A 91 -11.96 0.66 -15.80
N ARG A 92 -11.59 -0.61 -15.63
CA ARG A 92 -10.96 -1.12 -14.39
C ARG A 92 -9.60 -0.47 -14.17
N GLU A 93 -8.80 -0.29 -15.21
CA GLU A 93 -7.52 0.43 -15.10
C GLU A 93 -7.72 1.92 -14.79
N LEU A 94 -8.72 2.57 -15.38
CA LEU A 94 -9.01 3.97 -15.13
C LEU A 94 -9.35 4.23 -13.66
N ILE A 95 -10.29 3.47 -13.10
CA ILE A 95 -10.66 3.62 -11.68
C ILE A 95 -9.51 3.24 -10.75
N HIS A 96 -8.66 2.31 -11.18
CA HIS A 96 -7.45 1.91 -10.44
C HIS A 96 -6.44 3.06 -10.37
N CYS A 97 -6.15 3.73 -11.49
CA CYS A 97 -5.30 4.92 -11.50
C CYS A 97 -5.87 6.03 -10.60
N ALA A 98 -7.18 6.26 -10.62
CA ALA A 98 -7.84 7.21 -9.73
C ALA A 98 -7.66 6.85 -8.25
N GLN A 99 -7.68 5.54 -7.91
CA GLN A 99 -7.38 5.04 -6.57
C GLN A 99 -5.94 5.35 -6.16
N PHE A 100 -4.96 5.22 -7.06
CA PHE A 100 -3.57 5.61 -6.79
C PHE A 100 -3.45 7.11 -6.54
N VAL A 101 -4.06 7.94 -7.39
CA VAL A 101 -4.02 9.41 -7.25
C VAL A 101 -4.56 9.85 -5.90
N GLN A 102 -5.77 9.41 -5.51
CA GLN A 102 -6.36 9.82 -4.24
C GLN A 102 -5.60 9.29 -3.02
N SER A 103 -5.06 8.05 -3.10
CA SER A 103 -4.36 7.40 -1.99
C SER A 103 -2.97 7.99 -1.79
N HIS A 104 -2.21 8.20 -2.86
CA HIS A 104 -0.88 8.81 -2.78
C HIS A 104 -0.95 10.28 -2.35
N ALA A 105 -1.97 11.03 -2.80
CA ALA A 105 -2.21 12.37 -2.31
C ALA A 105 -2.53 12.38 -0.81
N LEU A 106 -3.37 11.46 -0.32
CA LEU A 106 -3.63 11.32 1.11
C LEU A 106 -2.35 11.05 1.90
N SER A 107 -1.57 10.05 1.47
CA SER A 107 -0.35 9.63 2.16
C SER A 107 0.69 10.74 2.22
N PHE A 108 0.99 11.39 1.09
CA PHE A 108 1.99 12.43 1.04
C PHE A 108 1.55 13.68 1.79
N PHE A 109 0.41 14.27 1.43
CA PHE A 109 0.03 15.60 1.91
C PHE A 109 -0.57 15.62 3.33
N HIS A 110 -1.26 14.54 3.76
CA HIS A 110 -1.95 14.54 5.05
C HIS A 110 -1.22 13.73 6.11
N LEU A 111 -0.62 12.60 5.74
CA LEU A 111 0.00 11.70 6.71
C LEU A 111 1.47 12.04 6.94
N SER A 112 2.23 12.35 5.89
CA SER A 112 3.68 12.52 5.94
C SER A 112 4.16 13.98 5.88
N ALA A 113 3.47 14.85 5.14
CA ALA A 113 3.87 16.25 4.97
C ALA A 113 4.08 17.02 6.28
N PRO A 114 3.32 16.81 7.36
CA PRO A 114 3.62 17.46 8.63
C PRO A 114 5.06 17.23 9.13
N ASP A 115 5.58 16.02 9.04
CA ASP A 115 6.98 15.73 9.41
C ASP A 115 7.97 16.37 8.43
N LEU A 116 7.67 16.27 7.13
CA LEU A 116 8.58 16.70 6.07
C LEU A 116 8.70 18.23 5.97
N LEU A 117 7.66 18.97 6.35
CA LEU A 117 7.59 20.41 6.19
C LEU A 117 7.79 21.17 7.49
N LEU A 118 7.20 20.70 8.58
CA LEU A 118 7.33 21.32 9.90
C LEU A 118 8.57 20.83 10.65
N GLY A 119 9.11 19.67 10.22
CA GLY A 119 10.27 19.02 10.84
C GLY A 119 9.91 17.98 11.89
N PHE A 120 10.80 17.01 12.08
CA PHE A 120 10.58 15.89 13.02
C PHE A 120 10.61 16.31 14.50
N ASP A 121 11.26 17.43 14.81
CA ASP A 121 11.43 17.96 16.16
C ASP A 121 10.47 19.11 16.47
N SER A 122 9.54 19.45 15.55
CA SER A 122 8.53 20.49 15.80
C SER A 122 7.53 20.06 16.87
N ASP A 123 6.84 21.04 17.48
CA ASP A 123 5.85 20.79 18.51
C ASP A 123 4.78 19.78 18.02
N PRO A 124 4.57 18.65 18.72
CA PRO A 124 3.56 17.66 18.37
C PRO A 124 2.14 18.23 18.22
N ALA A 125 1.79 19.24 19.02
CA ALA A 125 0.49 19.90 18.93
C ALA A 125 0.31 20.68 17.61
N HIS A 126 1.41 21.14 17.00
CA HIS A 126 1.41 21.86 15.72
C HIS A 126 1.75 20.95 14.53
N ARG A 127 2.45 19.82 14.75
CA ARG A 127 2.88 18.87 13.70
C ARG A 127 1.73 18.01 13.18
N ASN A 128 0.77 18.66 12.55
CA ASN A 128 -0.44 18.06 11.98
C ASN A 128 -0.90 18.85 10.75
N ILE A 129 -2.06 18.48 10.19
CA ILE A 129 -2.62 19.14 9.00
C ILE A 129 -2.96 20.62 9.25
N PHE A 130 -3.33 21.00 10.46
CA PHE A 130 -3.65 22.40 10.77
C PHE A 130 -2.37 23.26 10.78
N GLY A 131 -1.29 22.79 11.39
CA GLY A 131 0.01 23.45 11.29
C GLY A 131 0.52 23.55 9.86
N LEU A 132 0.27 22.52 9.04
CA LEU A 132 0.58 22.59 7.60
C LEU A 132 -0.24 23.68 6.89
N ILE A 133 -1.52 23.83 7.20
CA ILE A 133 -2.38 24.89 6.62
C ILE A 133 -1.88 26.28 7.03
N GLU A 134 -1.41 26.45 8.25
CA GLU A 134 -0.86 27.71 8.73
C GLU A 134 0.46 28.07 8.04
N GLU A 135 1.39 27.12 7.93
CA GLU A 135 2.73 27.35 7.36
C GLU A 135 2.75 27.36 5.82
N ASN A 136 1.95 26.50 5.20
CA ASN A 136 1.93 26.37 3.74
C ASN A 136 0.50 26.07 3.21
N PRO A 137 -0.40 27.06 3.22
CA PRO A 137 -1.78 26.90 2.81
C PRO A 137 -1.95 26.44 1.35
N GLU A 138 -1.05 26.82 0.46
CA GLU A 138 -1.11 26.43 -0.94
C GLU A 138 -0.82 24.94 -1.13
N LEU A 139 0.16 24.40 -0.41
CA LEU A 139 0.46 22.96 -0.44
C LEU A 139 -0.67 22.13 0.19
N ALA A 140 -1.26 22.62 1.27
CA ALA A 140 -2.41 21.96 1.90
C ALA A 140 -3.62 21.91 0.94
N LYS A 141 -3.93 23.02 0.26
CA LYS A 141 -4.99 23.07 -0.78
C LYS A 141 -4.68 22.13 -1.94
N ALA A 142 -3.42 22.09 -2.39
CA ALA A 142 -2.96 21.21 -3.46
C ALA A 142 -3.22 19.72 -3.13
N GLY A 143 -2.91 19.30 -1.90
CA GLY A 143 -3.19 17.94 -1.44
C GLY A 143 -4.68 17.60 -1.44
N VAL A 144 -5.52 18.54 -0.97
CA VAL A 144 -6.99 18.39 -1.00
C VAL A 144 -7.50 18.29 -2.43
N ALA A 145 -6.99 19.12 -3.35
CA ALA A 145 -7.39 19.13 -4.76
C ALA A 145 -7.05 17.82 -5.47
N LEU A 146 -5.82 17.32 -5.31
CA LEU A 146 -5.42 16.04 -5.90
C LEU A 146 -6.22 14.85 -5.38
N ARG A 147 -6.41 14.77 -4.07
CA ARG A 147 -7.24 13.72 -3.47
C ARG A 147 -8.68 13.79 -3.97
N ARG A 148 -9.25 14.99 -4.02
CA ARG A 148 -10.59 15.22 -4.55
C ARG A 148 -10.70 14.79 -6.00
N PHE A 149 -9.74 15.13 -6.85
CA PHE A 149 -9.73 14.76 -8.26
C PHE A 149 -9.81 13.23 -8.45
N GLY A 150 -8.97 12.45 -7.74
CA GLY A 150 -9.06 10.99 -7.79
C GLY A 150 -10.41 10.45 -7.30
N GLN A 151 -10.96 11.02 -6.22
CA GLN A 151 -12.28 10.63 -5.70
C GLN A 151 -13.44 10.99 -6.63
N GLU A 152 -13.37 12.13 -7.33
CA GLU A 152 -14.38 12.55 -8.32
C GLU A 152 -14.38 11.66 -9.56
N ILE A 153 -13.22 11.11 -9.96
CA ILE A 153 -13.15 10.09 -11.00
C ILE A 153 -13.87 8.81 -10.54
N ILE A 154 -13.55 8.32 -9.34
CA ILE A 154 -14.19 7.13 -8.77
C ILE A 154 -15.72 7.32 -8.69
N GLU A 155 -16.19 8.45 -8.15
CA GLU A 155 -17.61 8.78 -8.03
C GLU A 155 -18.28 8.92 -9.41
N GLY A 156 -17.59 9.53 -10.38
CA GLY A 156 -18.08 9.68 -11.74
C GLY A 156 -18.35 8.35 -12.42
N LEU A 157 -17.47 7.37 -12.22
CA LEU A 157 -17.60 6.02 -12.77
C LEU A 157 -18.61 5.17 -11.98
N ALA A 158 -18.43 5.10 -10.67
CA ALA A 158 -19.10 4.14 -9.80
C ALA A 158 -20.34 4.71 -9.06
N LYS A 159 -20.59 6.02 -9.17
CA LYS A 159 -21.65 6.78 -8.45
C LYS A 159 -21.48 6.87 -6.94
N GLU A 160 -20.46 6.21 -6.40
CA GLU A 160 -20.10 6.19 -4.99
C GLU A 160 -18.59 6.35 -4.82
N ARG A 161 -18.16 7.17 -3.87
CA ARG A 161 -16.73 7.43 -3.60
C ARG A 161 -16.04 6.27 -2.89
N ILE A 162 -16.75 5.58 -2.01
CA ILE A 162 -16.20 4.56 -1.12
C ILE A 162 -17.15 3.34 -1.15
N HIS A 163 -16.57 2.13 -1.12
CA HIS A 163 -17.30 0.86 -1.05
C HIS A 163 -18.34 0.68 -2.16
N ASN A 164 -18.05 1.20 -3.35
CA ASN A 164 -18.94 0.98 -4.50
C ASN A 164 -18.97 -0.50 -4.92
N SER A 165 -19.96 -0.85 -5.71
CA SER A 165 -20.13 -2.20 -6.30
C SER A 165 -20.07 -2.17 -7.83
N TRP A 166 -19.36 -1.21 -8.40
CA TRP A 166 -19.30 -1.01 -9.84
C TRP A 166 -18.39 -2.01 -10.56
N ILE A 167 -17.27 -2.40 -9.91
CA ILE A 167 -16.40 -3.48 -10.40
C ILE A 167 -17.02 -4.81 -9.98
N VAL A 168 -17.24 -5.67 -10.96
CA VAL A 168 -17.91 -6.96 -10.80
C VAL A 168 -17.15 -8.05 -11.53
N PRO A 169 -17.39 -9.34 -11.21
CA PRO A 169 -16.86 -10.44 -12.00
C PRO A 169 -17.24 -10.29 -13.49
N GLY A 170 -16.25 -10.47 -14.36
CA GLY A 170 -16.39 -10.32 -15.81
C GLY A 170 -16.26 -8.90 -16.35
N GLY A 171 -16.10 -7.87 -15.51
CA GLY A 171 -15.96 -6.49 -16.00
C GLY A 171 -16.41 -5.42 -15.01
N VAL A 172 -17.26 -4.50 -15.48
CA VAL A 172 -17.88 -3.42 -14.70
C VAL A 172 -19.38 -3.34 -14.97
N ASN A 173 -20.14 -2.71 -14.06
CA ASN A 173 -21.60 -2.67 -14.13
C ASN A 173 -22.17 -1.65 -15.12
N ALA A 174 -21.40 -0.64 -15.54
CA ALA A 174 -21.87 0.40 -16.44
C ALA A 174 -20.71 0.97 -17.26
N PRO A 175 -20.95 1.35 -18.54
CA PRO A 175 -19.94 2.00 -19.37
C PRO A 175 -19.65 3.44 -18.91
N LEU A 176 -18.55 4.00 -19.43
CA LEU A 176 -18.19 5.39 -19.21
C LEU A 176 -19.14 6.34 -19.95
N ALA A 177 -19.77 7.25 -19.21
CA ALA A 177 -20.55 8.31 -19.82
C ALA A 177 -19.62 9.38 -20.45
N PRO A 178 -19.90 9.87 -21.65
CA PRO A 178 -19.08 10.87 -22.34
C PRO A 178 -18.83 12.14 -21.49
N GLU A 179 -19.82 12.60 -20.74
CA GLU A 179 -19.72 13.78 -19.91
C GLU A 179 -18.76 13.58 -18.72
N VAL A 180 -18.66 12.34 -18.23
CA VAL A 180 -17.69 11.98 -17.17
C VAL A 180 -16.27 12.01 -17.75
N ARG A 181 -16.09 11.45 -18.97
CA ARG A 181 -14.80 11.50 -19.69
C ARG A 181 -14.31 12.93 -19.87
N GLU A 182 -15.16 13.81 -20.42
CA GLU A 182 -14.79 15.20 -20.66
C GLU A 182 -14.45 15.95 -19.36
N ARG A 183 -15.20 15.70 -18.29
CA ARG A 183 -14.89 16.29 -16.97
C ARG A 183 -13.54 15.84 -16.42
N ILE A 184 -13.19 14.56 -16.57
CA ILE A 184 -11.88 14.04 -16.13
C ILE A 184 -10.77 14.69 -16.95
N LEU A 185 -10.91 14.74 -18.27
CA LEU A 185 -9.92 15.36 -19.16
C LEU A 185 -9.72 16.84 -18.83
N ALA A 186 -10.76 17.58 -18.49
CA ALA A 186 -10.69 18.99 -18.11
C ALA A 186 -9.92 19.22 -16.78
N GLY A 187 -9.94 18.25 -15.85
CA GLY A 187 -9.25 18.35 -14.56
C GLY A 187 -7.78 17.94 -14.59
N LEU A 188 -7.36 17.14 -15.60
CA LEU A 188 -5.98 16.60 -15.68
C LEU A 188 -4.88 17.66 -15.70
N PRO A 189 -4.98 18.77 -16.46
CA PRO A 189 -3.91 19.77 -16.51
C PRO A 189 -3.59 20.38 -15.13
N GLU A 190 -4.63 20.68 -14.33
CA GLU A 190 -4.44 21.19 -12.97
C GLU A 190 -3.82 20.15 -12.05
N ALA A 191 -4.34 18.91 -12.06
CA ALA A 191 -3.80 17.82 -11.24
C ALA A 191 -2.33 17.55 -11.56
N ARG A 192 -1.94 17.56 -12.84
CA ARG A 192 -0.55 17.43 -13.30
C ARG A 192 0.30 18.58 -12.79
N ALA A 193 -0.12 19.83 -13.01
CA ALA A 193 0.61 21.02 -12.57
C ALA A 193 0.82 21.03 -11.04
N ILE A 194 -0.15 20.60 -10.26
CA ILE A 194 0.00 20.44 -8.80
C ILE A 194 1.08 19.41 -8.50
N THR A 195 1.04 18.25 -9.15
CA THR A 195 2.00 17.16 -8.91
C THR A 195 3.43 17.59 -9.25
N GLU A 196 3.65 18.22 -10.41
CA GLU A 196 4.96 18.70 -10.84
C GLU A 196 5.52 19.76 -9.87
N ARG A 197 4.68 20.73 -9.44
CA ARG A 197 5.09 21.71 -8.42
C ARG A 197 5.42 21.06 -7.09
N THR A 198 4.67 20.02 -6.69
CA THR A 198 4.93 19.30 -5.45
C THR A 198 6.25 18.54 -5.52
N ILE A 199 6.56 17.89 -6.64
CA ILE A 199 7.85 17.23 -6.86
C ILE A 199 9.00 18.25 -6.79
N ALA A 200 8.87 19.36 -7.51
CA ALA A 200 9.89 20.42 -7.51
C ALA A 200 10.12 20.97 -6.08
N PHE A 201 9.06 21.22 -5.34
CA PHE A 201 9.14 21.65 -3.96
C PHE A 201 9.79 20.57 -3.07
N TYR A 202 9.36 19.30 -3.17
CA TYR A 202 9.90 18.21 -2.38
C TYR A 202 11.42 18.04 -2.58
N LYS A 203 11.91 18.20 -3.81
CA LYS A 203 13.35 18.19 -4.10
C LYS A 203 14.12 19.25 -3.30
N THR A 204 13.55 20.43 -3.08
CA THR A 204 14.22 21.49 -2.30
C THR A 204 14.29 21.20 -0.80
N VAL A 205 13.40 20.35 -0.29
CA VAL A 205 13.38 19.99 1.15
C VAL A 205 14.22 18.75 1.47
N LEU A 206 14.54 17.92 0.49
CA LEU A 206 15.31 16.68 0.69
C LEU A 206 16.68 16.92 1.36
N ASP A 207 17.37 18.00 1.00
CA ASP A 207 18.71 18.28 1.53
C ASP A 207 18.72 18.61 3.03
N ARG A 208 17.55 18.87 3.62
CA ARG A 208 17.38 19.09 5.07
C ARG A 208 17.35 17.78 5.88
N PHE A 209 17.16 16.64 5.21
CA PHE A 209 16.91 15.34 5.82
C PHE A 209 18.02 14.32 5.53
N THR A 210 19.26 14.79 5.41
CA THR A 210 20.41 13.91 5.09
C THR A 210 20.54 12.79 6.15
N GLU A 211 20.44 13.13 7.44
CA GLU A 211 20.55 12.17 8.53
C GLU A 211 19.41 11.13 8.48
N GLU A 212 18.17 11.57 8.27
CA GLU A 212 17.03 10.68 8.15
C GLU A 212 17.12 9.81 6.89
N ILE A 213 17.54 10.36 5.76
CA ILE A 213 17.71 9.60 4.51
C ILE A 213 18.74 8.49 4.69
N GLU A 214 19.84 8.76 5.40
CA GLU A 214 20.90 7.78 5.65
C GLU A 214 20.53 6.73 6.71
N ASN A 215 19.49 6.97 7.54
CA ASN A 215 19.19 6.11 8.68
C ASN A 215 17.74 5.62 8.76
N PHE A 216 16.88 5.90 7.78
CA PHE A 216 15.50 5.40 7.75
C PHE A 216 15.39 4.10 6.97
N GLY A 217 15.59 2.97 7.65
CA GLY A 217 15.38 1.65 7.08
C GLY A 217 16.21 1.45 5.81
N THR A 218 17.51 1.68 5.92
CA THR A 218 18.48 1.56 4.80
C THR A 218 19.05 0.16 4.65
N ASP A 219 18.64 -0.79 5.50
CA ASP A 219 19.10 -2.17 5.42
C ASP A 219 18.78 -2.76 4.03
N PRO A 220 19.80 -3.31 3.33
CA PRO A 220 19.60 -3.90 2.03
C PRO A 220 18.60 -5.06 2.08
N THR A 221 17.51 -4.94 1.33
CA THR A 221 16.46 -5.95 1.25
C THR A 221 16.06 -6.19 -0.19
N MET A 222 15.49 -7.36 -0.45
CA MET A 222 14.84 -7.64 -1.72
C MET A 222 13.68 -6.68 -1.96
N CYS A 223 13.31 -6.51 -3.22
CA CYS A 223 12.13 -5.77 -3.65
C CYS A 223 11.24 -6.65 -4.54
N ALA A 224 9.93 -6.46 -4.43
CA ALA A 224 8.96 -7.13 -5.30
C ALA A 224 7.94 -6.15 -5.85
N GLY A 225 7.40 -6.46 -7.03
CA GLY A 225 6.35 -5.69 -7.68
C GLY A 225 5.96 -6.31 -9.02
N LEU A 226 4.85 -5.86 -9.56
CA LEU A 226 4.38 -6.31 -10.87
C LEU A 226 5.03 -5.52 -11.99
N VAL A 227 5.40 -6.23 -13.04
CA VAL A 227 5.95 -5.67 -14.27
C VAL A 227 5.20 -6.22 -15.49
N ASN A 228 5.13 -5.42 -16.55
CA ASN A 228 4.66 -5.90 -17.85
C ASN A 228 5.76 -6.69 -18.57
N PRO A 229 5.48 -7.32 -19.73
CA PRO A 229 6.48 -8.11 -20.47
C PRO A 229 7.72 -7.34 -20.94
N SER A 230 7.66 -6.00 -21.02
CA SER A 230 8.83 -5.17 -21.34
C SER A 230 9.64 -4.75 -20.09
N GLY A 231 9.26 -5.24 -18.90
CA GLY A 231 9.90 -4.89 -17.63
C GLY A 231 9.43 -3.54 -17.05
N GLY A 232 8.47 -2.89 -17.66
CA GLY A 232 7.88 -1.64 -17.17
C GLY A 232 6.92 -1.86 -15.99
N LEU A 233 6.72 -0.79 -15.22
CA LEU A 233 5.76 -0.77 -14.10
C LEU A 233 4.36 -1.16 -14.57
N GLU A 234 3.73 -2.09 -13.86
CA GLU A 234 2.35 -2.48 -14.14
C GLU A 234 1.55 -2.60 -12.85
N TRP A 235 0.35 -2.01 -12.85
CA TRP A 235 -0.49 -2.03 -11.66
C TRP A 235 -1.64 -3.03 -11.73
N TYR A 236 -2.13 -3.33 -12.93
CA TYR A 236 -3.35 -4.10 -13.12
C TYR A 236 -3.10 -5.52 -13.64
N ASP A 237 -2.35 -5.66 -14.72
CA ASP A 237 -2.17 -6.95 -15.41
C ASP A 237 -0.69 -7.27 -15.67
N GLY A 238 0.07 -7.33 -14.59
CA GLY A 238 1.50 -7.64 -14.60
C GLY A 238 1.83 -9.02 -14.04
N GLN A 239 3.09 -9.39 -14.20
CA GLN A 239 3.69 -10.57 -13.59
C GLN A 239 4.58 -10.15 -12.42
N LEU A 240 4.57 -10.97 -11.35
CA LEU A 240 5.35 -10.67 -10.16
C LEU A 240 6.83 -10.93 -10.42
N LYS A 241 7.66 -9.97 -10.03
CA LYS A 241 9.11 -10.01 -10.14
C LYS A 241 9.76 -9.68 -8.80
N PHE A 242 10.82 -10.41 -8.47
CA PHE A 242 11.68 -10.14 -7.33
C PHE A 242 13.08 -9.76 -7.78
N LYS A 243 13.63 -8.72 -7.20
CA LYS A 243 15.04 -8.35 -7.29
C LYS A 243 15.71 -8.43 -5.92
N ASP A 244 16.96 -8.87 -5.88
CA ASP A 244 17.76 -8.83 -4.66
C ASP A 244 18.20 -7.42 -4.27
N ALA A 245 18.89 -7.31 -3.16
CA ALA A 245 19.38 -6.03 -2.66
C ALA A 245 20.40 -5.33 -3.57
N SER A 246 21.03 -6.04 -4.51
CA SER A 246 21.94 -5.47 -5.51
C SER A 246 21.22 -5.03 -6.80
N GLY A 247 19.91 -5.33 -6.93
CA GLY A 247 19.12 -5.10 -8.13
C GLY A 247 19.14 -6.26 -9.12
N GLY A 248 19.78 -7.38 -8.77
CA GLY A 248 19.76 -8.62 -9.56
C GLY A 248 18.37 -9.28 -9.53
N THR A 249 17.89 -9.76 -10.66
CA THR A 249 16.62 -10.50 -10.73
C THR A 249 16.79 -11.89 -10.13
N VAL A 250 16.02 -12.23 -9.10
CA VAL A 250 16.05 -13.56 -8.45
C VAL A 250 14.85 -14.42 -8.83
N ALA A 251 13.73 -13.81 -9.21
CA ALA A 251 12.57 -14.49 -9.78
C ALA A 251 11.76 -13.49 -10.61
N ALA A 252 11.23 -13.94 -11.74
CA ALA A 252 10.44 -13.11 -12.67
C ALA A 252 9.38 -13.96 -13.38
N ASP A 253 8.53 -13.28 -14.13
CA ASP A 253 7.49 -13.90 -14.97
C ASP A 253 6.55 -14.81 -14.17
N ILE A 254 6.26 -14.40 -12.91
CA ILE A 254 5.43 -15.18 -12.00
C ILE A 254 3.97 -14.77 -12.18
N PRO A 255 3.13 -15.62 -12.78
CA PRO A 255 1.70 -15.33 -12.92
C PRO A 255 1.00 -15.44 -11.55
N ALA A 256 -0.18 -14.83 -11.44
CA ALA A 256 -0.97 -14.84 -10.21
C ALA A 256 -1.18 -16.26 -9.64
N ALA A 257 -1.47 -17.25 -10.48
CA ALA A 257 -1.70 -18.62 -10.04
C ALA A 257 -0.48 -19.29 -9.35
N ASP A 258 0.72 -18.80 -9.63
CA ASP A 258 1.99 -19.38 -9.13
C ASP A 258 2.56 -18.67 -7.91
N TYR A 259 1.92 -17.62 -7.41
CA TYR A 259 2.45 -16.80 -6.31
C TYR A 259 2.88 -17.65 -5.08
N ALA A 260 2.10 -18.67 -4.75
CA ALA A 260 2.34 -19.51 -3.57
C ALA A 260 3.63 -20.34 -3.62
N LYS A 261 4.26 -20.45 -4.81
CA LYS A 261 5.59 -21.06 -4.97
C LYS A 261 6.69 -20.13 -4.42
N TYR A 262 6.45 -18.82 -4.44
CA TYR A 262 7.43 -17.77 -4.11
C TYR A 262 7.13 -17.02 -2.82
N ILE A 263 5.86 -16.91 -2.44
CA ILE A 263 5.44 -16.20 -1.22
C ILE A 263 4.94 -17.20 -0.20
N GLY A 264 5.60 -17.23 0.96
CA GLY A 264 5.14 -17.89 2.18
C GLY A 264 4.62 -16.86 3.16
N GLU A 265 3.78 -17.27 4.10
CA GLU A 265 3.25 -16.43 5.17
C GLU A 265 3.60 -17.03 6.52
N ALA A 266 4.19 -16.23 7.41
CA ALA A 266 4.45 -16.62 8.79
C ALA A 266 3.49 -15.88 9.73
N ALA A 267 2.89 -16.60 10.68
CA ALA A 267 2.17 -16.00 11.80
C ALA A 267 3.18 -15.56 12.86
N LEU A 268 3.03 -14.33 13.36
CA LEU A 268 3.85 -13.80 14.44
C LEU A 268 3.10 -13.98 15.78
N ARG A 269 3.87 -14.19 16.84
CA ARG A 269 3.30 -14.51 18.16
C ARG A 269 2.56 -13.32 18.79
N ASP A 270 2.99 -12.11 18.49
CA ASP A 270 2.60 -10.86 19.15
C ASP A 270 1.95 -9.85 18.20
N SER A 271 1.55 -10.28 17.00
CA SER A 271 0.91 -9.42 16.01
C SER A 271 -0.09 -10.18 15.17
N TYR A 272 -1.26 -9.58 14.90
CA TYR A 272 -2.23 -10.10 13.92
C TYR A 272 -1.87 -9.82 12.47
N LEU A 273 -0.77 -9.09 12.23
CA LEU A 273 -0.24 -8.87 10.91
C LEU A 273 0.67 -10.05 10.55
N LYS A 274 0.26 -10.88 9.60
CA LYS A 274 1.12 -11.93 9.05
C LYS A 274 2.40 -11.34 8.46
N ALA A 275 3.44 -12.14 8.35
CA ALA A 275 4.71 -11.78 7.75
C ALA A 275 4.95 -12.60 6.47
N PRO A 276 4.50 -12.12 5.29
CA PRO A 276 4.91 -12.68 4.02
C PRO A 276 6.42 -12.62 3.82
N TYR A 277 6.98 -13.68 3.25
CA TYR A 277 8.41 -13.79 2.98
C TYR A 277 8.68 -14.51 1.65
N PHE A 278 9.81 -14.24 1.03
CA PHE A 278 10.26 -14.95 -0.16
C PHE A 278 10.62 -16.39 0.19
N LYS A 279 9.77 -17.30 -0.19
CA LYS A 279 9.78 -18.71 0.23
C LYS A 279 11.08 -19.47 -0.10
N PRO A 280 11.73 -19.23 -1.27
CA PRO A 280 12.99 -19.89 -1.56
C PRO A 280 14.13 -19.59 -0.58
N LEU A 281 14.12 -18.45 0.11
CA LEU A 281 15.08 -18.12 1.16
C LEU A 281 14.61 -18.49 2.56
N GLY A 282 13.34 -18.84 2.73
CA GLY A 282 12.76 -19.19 4.03
C GLY A 282 12.54 -18.00 4.96
N PHE A 283 11.81 -18.25 6.05
CA PHE A 283 11.55 -17.27 7.10
C PHE A 283 12.67 -17.31 8.16
N PRO A 284 13.15 -16.16 8.67
CA PRO A 284 12.82 -14.78 8.26
C PRO A 284 13.73 -14.22 7.15
N ALA A 285 14.69 -15.02 6.62
CA ALA A 285 15.70 -14.55 5.67
C ALA A 285 15.12 -14.00 4.36
N GLY A 286 13.94 -14.48 3.96
CA GLY A 286 13.24 -14.04 2.75
C GLY A 286 12.54 -12.69 2.86
N ILE A 287 13.10 -11.75 3.62
CA ILE A 287 12.57 -10.40 3.77
C ILE A 287 12.61 -9.62 2.45
N TYR A 288 11.53 -8.92 2.12
CA TYR A 288 11.43 -8.05 0.94
C TYR A 288 10.51 -6.86 1.19
N ARG A 289 10.55 -5.90 0.28
CA ARG A 289 9.71 -4.70 0.27
C ARG A 289 8.84 -4.64 -0.97
N VAL A 290 7.63 -4.12 -0.82
CA VAL A 290 6.70 -3.79 -1.90
C VAL A 290 6.29 -2.32 -1.82
N GLY A 291 5.35 -1.90 -2.66
CA GLY A 291 4.85 -0.54 -2.70
C GLY A 291 5.72 0.37 -3.57
N PRO A 292 5.56 1.70 -3.51
CA PRO A 292 6.20 2.62 -4.44
C PRO A 292 7.71 2.43 -4.58
N LEU A 293 8.43 2.35 -3.45
CA LEU A 293 9.88 2.13 -3.47
C LEU A 293 10.25 0.75 -4.04
N GLY A 294 9.53 -0.30 -3.63
CA GLY A 294 9.74 -1.66 -4.13
C GLY A 294 9.51 -1.74 -5.63
N ARG A 295 8.41 -1.17 -6.13
CA ARG A 295 8.06 -1.15 -7.55
C ARG A 295 9.09 -0.41 -8.41
N LEU A 296 9.55 0.78 -7.99
CA LEU A 296 10.55 1.53 -8.75
C LEU A 296 11.94 0.88 -8.74
N ASN A 297 12.27 0.07 -7.73
CA ASN A 297 13.48 -0.76 -7.74
C ASN A 297 13.34 -1.97 -8.68
N VAL A 298 12.13 -2.50 -8.85
CA VAL A 298 11.87 -3.70 -9.67
C VAL A 298 11.68 -3.37 -11.14
N ALA A 299 10.89 -2.32 -11.45
CA ALA A 299 10.58 -1.92 -12.82
C ALA A 299 11.77 -1.24 -13.49
N GLU A 300 11.92 -1.42 -14.81
CA GLU A 300 12.95 -0.74 -15.61
C GLU A 300 12.54 0.72 -15.92
N GLN A 301 11.25 0.95 -16.14
CA GLN A 301 10.64 2.24 -16.47
C GLN A 301 9.20 2.29 -15.90
N THR A 302 8.62 3.48 -15.82
CA THR A 302 7.19 3.62 -15.48
C THR A 302 6.30 3.41 -16.70
N GLY A 303 6.79 3.72 -17.90
CA GLY A 303 6.08 3.60 -19.17
C GLY A 303 5.22 4.83 -19.49
N THR A 304 5.46 5.98 -18.84
CA THR A 304 4.86 7.27 -19.17
C THR A 304 5.93 8.38 -19.17
N PRO A 305 5.86 9.35 -20.12
CA PRO A 305 6.99 10.22 -20.42
C PRO A 305 7.51 11.10 -19.27
N LEU A 306 6.61 11.73 -18.52
CA LEU A 306 6.99 12.62 -17.42
C LEU A 306 7.49 11.84 -16.21
N ALA A 307 6.82 10.76 -15.86
CA ALA A 307 7.24 9.91 -14.75
C ALA A 307 8.55 9.17 -15.06
N ASP A 308 8.81 8.77 -16.32
CA ASP A 308 10.09 8.17 -16.73
C ASP A 308 11.24 9.16 -16.63
N ARG A 309 11.03 10.42 -17.03
CA ARG A 309 12.02 11.49 -16.86
C ARG A 309 12.32 11.70 -15.38
N GLU A 310 11.30 11.71 -14.54
CA GLU A 310 11.45 11.90 -13.10
C GLU A 310 12.13 10.69 -12.44
N LEU A 311 11.83 9.48 -12.89
CA LEU A 311 12.50 8.25 -12.43
C LEU A 311 13.99 8.23 -12.83
N ALA A 312 14.31 8.73 -14.02
CA ALA A 312 15.71 8.85 -14.46
C ALA A 312 16.51 9.83 -13.58
N GLU A 313 15.93 10.99 -13.24
CA GLU A 313 16.55 11.95 -12.32
C GLU A 313 16.69 11.35 -10.90
N TYR A 314 15.65 10.66 -10.41
CA TYR A 314 15.68 9.97 -9.13
C TYR A 314 16.83 8.96 -9.06
N ARG A 315 16.99 8.12 -10.09
CA ARG A 315 18.07 7.13 -10.17
C ARG A 315 19.46 7.75 -10.36
N GLN A 316 19.54 8.85 -11.07
CA GLN A 316 20.80 9.60 -11.19
C GLN A 316 21.27 10.14 -9.84
N ARG A 317 20.33 10.59 -9.00
CA ARG A 317 20.64 11.19 -7.69
C ARG A 317 20.92 10.15 -6.60
N PHE A 318 20.18 9.05 -6.56
CA PHE A 318 20.17 8.09 -5.43
C PHE A 318 20.69 6.70 -5.80
N GLY A 319 21.01 6.48 -7.07
CA GLY A 319 21.45 5.18 -7.57
C GLY A 319 20.33 4.32 -8.16
N PRO A 320 20.71 3.22 -8.83
CA PRO A 320 19.78 2.33 -9.52
C PRO A 320 18.91 1.50 -8.56
N VAL A 321 19.38 1.30 -7.32
CA VAL A 321 18.66 0.59 -6.25
C VAL A 321 18.69 1.46 -5.00
N VAL A 322 17.53 1.77 -4.47
CA VAL A 322 17.38 2.65 -3.31
C VAL A 322 16.80 1.87 -2.14
N HIS A 323 17.51 1.86 -1.01
CA HIS A 323 17.09 1.11 0.19
C HIS A 323 16.43 1.96 1.25
N SER A 324 16.81 3.25 1.38
CA SER A 324 16.23 4.11 2.41
C SER A 324 14.72 4.21 2.27
N SER A 325 14.01 3.85 3.34
CA SER A 325 12.55 3.94 3.40
C SER A 325 12.05 5.39 3.32
N PHE A 326 12.92 6.38 3.56
CA PHE A 326 12.59 7.79 3.36
C PHE A 326 12.14 8.08 1.92
N HIS A 327 12.71 7.37 0.95
CA HIS A 327 12.42 7.55 -0.47
C HIS A 327 11.08 6.96 -0.92
N TYR A 328 10.31 6.29 -0.05
CA TYR A 328 8.91 5.98 -0.35
C TYR A 328 8.10 7.24 -0.69
N HIS A 329 8.42 8.38 -0.07
CA HIS A 329 7.74 9.65 -0.35
C HIS A 329 7.98 10.12 -1.78
N TYR A 330 9.23 10.08 -2.24
CA TYR A 330 9.57 10.49 -3.61
C TYR A 330 9.01 9.51 -4.65
N ALA A 331 9.18 8.21 -4.40
CA ALA A 331 8.63 7.17 -5.25
C ALA A 331 7.10 7.31 -5.43
N ARG A 332 6.40 7.68 -4.35
CA ARG A 332 4.95 7.93 -4.37
C ARG A 332 4.57 9.13 -5.23
N LEU A 333 5.39 10.18 -5.25
CA LEU A 333 5.16 11.33 -6.12
C LEU A 333 5.40 11.00 -7.60
N ILE A 334 6.40 10.16 -7.91
CA ILE A 334 6.64 9.66 -9.27
C ILE A 334 5.44 8.83 -9.74
N GLU A 335 4.92 7.93 -8.89
CA GLU A 335 3.74 7.13 -9.22
C GLU A 335 2.47 7.97 -9.36
N LEU A 336 2.35 9.07 -8.60
CA LEU A 336 1.24 9.99 -8.74
C LEU A 336 1.26 10.64 -10.14
N LEU A 337 2.43 11.04 -10.60
CA LEU A 337 2.61 11.58 -11.95
C LEU A 337 2.30 10.52 -13.02
N HIS A 338 2.83 9.29 -12.87
CA HIS A 338 2.53 8.16 -13.74
C HIS A 338 1.01 7.87 -13.82
N GLY A 339 0.32 7.89 -12.69
CA GLY A 339 -1.12 7.65 -12.63
C GLY A 339 -1.93 8.69 -13.43
N LEU A 340 -1.55 9.97 -13.35
CA LEU A 340 -2.20 11.03 -14.12
C LEU A 340 -1.96 10.89 -15.63
N GLU A 341 -0.73 10.56 -16.04
CA GLU A 341 -0.42 10.31 -17.45
C GLU A 341 -1.13 9.05 -17.97
N LYS A 342 -1.21 7.99 -17.15
CA LYS A 342 -1.95 6.76 -17.51
C LYS A 342 -3.46 7.04 -17.67
N ILE A 343 -4.07 7.86 -16.79
CA ILE A 343 -5.47 8.30 -16.93
C ILE A 343 -5.68 9.01 -18.27
N GLU A 344 -4.80 9.95 -18.64
CA GLU A 344 -4.90 10.66 -19.93
C GLU A 344 -4.83 9.71 -21.11
N ARG A 345 -3.88 8.76 -21.10
CA ARG A 345 -3.70 7.75 -22.14
C ARG A 345 -4.93 6.83 -22.28
N LEU A 346 -5.48 6.35 -21.16
CA LEU A 346 -6.67 5.51 -21.13
C LEU A 346 -7.88 6.24 -21.72
N LEU A 347 -8.07 7.50 -21.37
CA LEU A 347 -9.19 8.30 -21.87
C LEU A 347 -9.01 8.72 -23.35
N ALA A 348 -7.78 8.68 -23.89
CA ALA A 348 -7.53 8.92 -25.30
C ALA A 348 -7.89 7.71 -26.18
N ASP A 349 -7.96 6.50 -25.61
CA ASP A 349 -8.37 5.32 -26.34
C ASP A 349 -9.90 5.33 -26.60
N PRO A 350 -10.37 5.34 -27.87
CA PRO A 350 -11.79 5.38 -28.16
C PRO A 350 -12.54 4.12 -27.68
N ALA A 351 -11.86 2.99 -27.53
CA ALA A 351 -12.46 1.74 -27.05
C ALA A 351 -13.01 1.85 -25.61
N ILE A 352 -12.55 2.83 -24.82
CA ILE A 352 -13.04 3.06 -23.44
C ILE A 352 -14.53 3.47 -23.40
N LEU A 353 -15.08 3.94 -24.51
CA LEU A 353 -16.49 4.35 -24.63
C LEU A 353 -17.40 3.22 -25.14
N ASP A 354 -16.86 2.03 -25.42
CA ASP A 354 -17.70 0.89 -25.80
C ASP A 354 -18.63 0.52 -24.63
N THR A 355 -19.86 0.14 -24.99
CA THR A 355 -20.91 -0.25 -24.05
C THR A 355 -20.84 -1.71 -23.61
N HIS A 356 -20.09 -2.55 -24.34
CA HIS A 356 -19.83 -3.93 -23.95
C HIS A 356 -18.71 -3.98 -22.92
N VAL A 357 -19.09 -3.94 -21.63
CA VAL A 357 -18.17 -3.76 -20.50
C VAL A 357 -18.11 -4.97 -19.56
N ARG A 358 -18.85 -6.05 -19.87
CA ARG A 358 -18.94 -7.20 -18.98
C ARG A 358 -19.18 -8.50 -19.71
N SER A 359 -18.41 -9.54 -19.35
CA SER A 359 -18.64 -10.94 -19.71
C SER A 359 -19.40 -11.65 -18.58
N HIS A 360 -20.16 -12.69 -18.92
CA HIS A 360 -20.94 -13.49 -17.96
C HIS A 360 -20.64 -14.98 -18.13
N ALA A 361 -20.38 -15.66 -17.02
CA ALA A 361 -20.30 -17.12 -16.95
C ALA A 361 -20.63 -17.61 -15.54
N GLY A 362 -20.86 -18.90 -15.37
CA GLY A 362 -20.92 -19.59 -14.10
C GLY A 362 -19.54 -20.04 -13.63
N VAL A 363 -19.53 -20.98 -12.68
CA VAL A 363 -18.31 -21.64 -12.21
C VAL A 363 -17.77 -22.56 -13.30
N ASN A 364 -16.55 -22.29 -13.74
CA ASN A 364 -15.81 -23.12 -14.70
C ASN A 364 -14.51 -23.68 -14.11
N ARG A 365 -14.04 -23.07 -12.98
CA ARG A 365 -12.90 -23.55 -12.22
C ARG A 365 -13.23 -23.41 -10.73
N LEU A 366 -12.73 -24.35 -9.92
CA LEU A 366 -12.96 -24.33 -8.47
C LEU A 366 -11.96 -23.49 -7.69
N GLU A 367 -11.01 -22.87 -8.37
CA GLU A 367 -9.96 -22.06 -7.77
C GLU A 367 -9.66 -20.86 -8.68
N GLY A 368 -9.47 -19.68 -8.07
CA GLY A 368 -9.12 -18.47 -8.79
C GLY A 368 -8.24 -17.55 -7.96
N VAL A 369 -7.25 -16.96 -8.62
CA VAL A 369 -6.31 -15.99 -8.02
C VAL A 369 -6.36 -14.69 -8.80
N GLY A 370 -6.56 -13.59 -8.09
CA GLY A 370 -6.42 -12.23 -8.60
C GLY A 370 -5.25 -11.53 -7.95
N MET A 371 -4.39 -10.93 -8.76
CA MET A 371 -3.21 -10.19 -8.31
C MET A 371 -3.13 -8.85 -9.03
N ILE A 372 -2.89 -7.79 -8.26
CA ILE A 372 -2.68 -6.42 -8.72
C ILE A 372 -1.67 -5.70 -7.83
N GLU A 373 -1.22 -4.53 -8.25
CA GLU A 373 -0.60 -3.57 -7.34
C GLU A 373 -1.67 -2.70 -6.68
N ALA A 374 -1.69 -2.63 -5.36
CA ALA A 374 -2.40 -1.59 -4.63
C ALA A 374 -1.45 -0.41 -4.36
N PRO A 375 -1.92 0.78 -3.93
CA PRO A 375 -1.03 1.91 -3.63
C PRO A 375 0.14 1.55 -2.69
N ARG A 376 -0.07 0.62 -1.78
CA ARG A 376 0.88 0.20 -0.74
C ARG A 376 1.71 -1.03 -1.11
N GLY A 377 1.44 -1.65 -2.26
CA GLY A 377 2.16 -2.83 -2.75
C GLY A 377 1.27 -3.90 -3.37
N THR A 378 1.86 -5.05 -3.66
CA THR A 378 1.17 -6.19 -4.29
C THR A 378 0.01 -6.67 -3.40
N LEU A 379 -1.15 -6.90 -4.02
CA LEU A 379 -2.37 -7.40 -3.38
C LEU A 379 -2.82 -8.67 -4.09
N ILE A 380 -2.99 -9.74 -3.33
CA ILE A 380 -3.40 -11.04 -3.85
C ILE A 380 -4.67 -11.49 -3.15
N HIS A 381 -5.70 -11.82 -3.93
CA HIS A 381 -6.90 -12.51 -3.48
C HIS A 381 -6.93 -13.91 -4.10
N HIS A 382 -7.09 -14.92 -3.27
CA HIS A 382 -7.11 -16.31 -3.69
C HIS A 382 -8.31 -17.02 -3.08
N TYR A 383 -9.15 -17.58 -3.92
CA TYR A 383 -10.41 -18.23 -3.52
C TYR A 383 -10.47 -19.65 -4.02
N LYS A 384 -11.08 -20.54 -3.20
CA LYS A 384 -11.57 -21.85 -3.62
C LYS A 384 -13.07 -21.90 -3.39
N VAL A 385 -13.78 -22.47 -4.35
CA VAL A 385 -15.23 -22.58 -4.35
C VAL A 385 -15.65 -24.03 -4.53
N ASP A 386 -16.86 -24.35 -4.11
CA ASP A 386 -17.50 -25.60 -4.48
C ASP A 386 -18.21 -25.49 -5.85
N GLU A 387 -18.81 -26.57 -6.31
CA GLU A 387 -19.54 -26.63 -7.60
C GLU A 387 -20.72 -25.65 -7.67
N SER A 388 -21.27 -25.23 -6.52
CA SER A 388 -22.35 -24.24 -6.46
C SER A 388 -21.82 -22.80 -6.53
N GLY A 389 -20.50 -22.60 -6.41
CA GLY A 389 -19.86 -21.31 -6.36
C GLY A 389 -19.78 -20.68 -4.97
N ALA A 390 -20.07 -21.44 -3.94
CA ALA A 390 -19.87 -20.98 -2.56
C ALA A 390 -18.38 -21.06 -2.18
N ILE A 391 -17.87 -20.01 -1.54
CA ILE A 391 -16.48 -19.94 -1.02
C ILE A 391 -16.29 -21.03 0.01
N VAL A 392 -15.34 -21.92 -0.19
CA VAL A 392 -14.91 -22.93 0.79
C VAL A 392 -13.60 -22.57 1.46
N TRP A 393 -12.84 -21.68 0.86
CA TRP A 393 -11.59 -21.16 1.41
C TRP A 393 -11.18 -19.85 0.72
N ALA A 394 -10.63 -18.94 1.49
CA ALA A 394 -10.07 -17.69 0.98
C ALA A 394 -8.73 -17.39 1.66
N ASN A 395 -7.80 -16.78 0.92
CA ASN A 395 -6.57 -16.18 1.44
C ASN A 395 -6.38 -14.79 0.81
N LEU A 396 -6.10 -13.81 1.65
CA LEU A 396 -5.91 -12.42 1.25
C LEU A 396 -4.50 -11.99 1.69
N ILE A 397 -3.54 -11.94 0.75
CA ILE A 397 -2.21 -11.40 1.06
C ILE A 397 -2.22 -9.92 0.71
N VAL A 398 -2.39 -9.10 1.73
CA VAL A 398 -2.60 -7.66 1.56
C VAL A 398 -1.28 -6.90 1.58
N ALA A 399 -1.20 -5.89 0.74
CA ALA A 399 -0.02 -5.09 0.43
C ALA A 399 0.88 -4.72 1.64
N THR A 400 0.30 -4.20 2.73
CA THR A 400 1.05 -3.83 3.93
C THR A 400 1.68 -5.04 4.63
N GLY A 401 1.03 -6.21 4.57
CA GLY A 401 1.57 -7.45 5.15
C GLY A 401 2.94 -7.79 4.58
N HIS A 402 3.14 -7.65 3.28
CA HIS A 402 4.44 -7.91 2.63
C HIS A 402 5.58 -7.08 3.21
N ASN A 403 5.28 -5.88 3.73
CA ASN A 403 6.28 -5.00 4.32
C ASN A 403 6.51 -5.25 5.82
N ASN A 404 5.79 -6.16 6.48
CA ASN A 404 5.83 -6.32 7.94
C ASN A 404 7.26 -6.52 8.47
N LEU A 405 8.01 -7.46 7.90
CA LEU A 405 9.40 -7.70 8.31
C LEU A 405 10.29 -6.48 8.06
N ALA A 406 10.13 -5.81 6.92
CA ALA A 406 10.90 -4.63 6.58
C ALA A 406 10.56 -3.44 7.49
N ILE A 407 9.29 -3.26 7.88
CA ILE A 407 8.87 -2.24 8.86
C ILE A 407 9.52 -2.51 10.21
N ASN A 408 9.50 -3.75 10.71
CA ASN A 408 10.14 -4.12 11.97
C ASN A 408 11.65 -3.83 11.97
N HIS A 409 12.35 -4.21 10.90
CA HIS A 409 13.78 -3.91 10.73
C HIS A 409 14.05 -2.41 10.70
N SER A 410 13.25 -1.65 9.94
CA SER A 410 13.39 -0.20 9.83
C SER A 410 13.13 0.51 11.16
N VAL A 411 12.12 0.08 11.91
CA VAL A 411 11.84 0.57 13.27
C VAL A 411 13.05 0.35 14.18
N GLY A 412 13.63 -0.86 14.14
CA GLY A 412 14.81 -1.19 14.93
C GLY A 412 16.03 -0.35 14.56
N GLN A 413 16.27 -0.13 13.27
CA GLN A 413 17.39 0.69 12.80
C GLN A 413 17.24 2.15 13.24
N VAL A 414 16.07 2.75 12.99
CA VAL A 414 15.78 4.14 13.39
C VAL A 414 15.87 4.31 14.90
N ALA A 415 15.30 3.38 15.68
CA ALA A 415 15.37 3.43 17.12
C ALA A 415 16.82 3.39 17.63
N ARG A 416 17.64 2.47 17.11
CA ARG A 416 19.08 2.37 17.49
C ARG A 416 19.89 3.60 17.14
N HIS A 417 19.54 4.30 16.04
CA HIS A 417 20.27 5.49 15.62
C HIS A 417 19.84 6.73 16.41
N PHE A 418 18.54 6.96 16.58
CA PHE A 418 18.03 8.22 17.13
C PHE A 418 17.75 8.18 18.63
N ILE A 419 17.57 7.00 19.26
CA ILE A 419 17.31 6.88 20.68
C ILE A 419 18.61 6.53 21.42
N HIS A 420 19.19 7.51 22.07
CA HIS A 420 20.42 7.35 22.83
C HIS A 420 20.44 8.27 24.07
N GLY A 421 21.18 7.84 25.10
CA GLY A 421 21.30 8.56 26.34
C GLY A 421 20.13 8.35 27.31
N ASN A 422 20.13 9.13 28.41
CA ASN A 422 19.13 9.03 29.46
C ASN A 422 17.96 10.01 29.30
N GLU A 423 18.02 10.90 28.32
CA GLU A 423 16.99 11.90 28.03
C GLU A 423 16.17 11.46 26.79
N MET A 424 14.86 11.39 26.97
CA MET A 424 13.94 11.05 25.90
C MET A 424 13.32 12.32 25.32
N LYS A 425 13.56 12.58 24.04
CA LYS A 425 12.94 13.69 23.30
C LYS A 425 11.83 13.16 22.40
N GLU A 426 10.76 13.91 22.27
CA GLU A 426 9.62 13.53 21.44
C GLU A 426 10.00 13.34 19.97
N GLY A 427 10.87 14.20 19.42
CA GLY A 427 11.37 14.08 18.05
C GLY A 427 12.10 12.77 17.74
N MET A 428 12.74 12.14 18.75
CA MET A 428 13.35 10.80 18.60
C MET A 428 12.25 9.75 18.38
N LEU A 429 11.20 9.76 19.21
CA LEU A 429 10.06 8.84 19.09
C LEU A 429 9.25 9.10 17.83
N ASN A 430 9.14 10.37 17.43
CA ASN A 430 8.49 10.72 16.18
C ASN A 430 9.19 10.13 14.94
N ARG A 431 10.54 10.11 14.92
CA ARG A 431 11.31 9.47 13.83
C ARG A 431 11.03 7.98 13.74
N VAL A 432 10.91 7.29 14.87
CA VAL A 432 10.52 5.88 14.92
C VAL A 432 9.10 5.67 14.35
N SER A 433 8.17 6.57 14.67
CA SER A 433 6.82 6.56 14.07
C SER A 433 6.85 6.95 12.59
N ALA A 434 7.72 7.87 12.19
CA ALA A 434 7.80 8.39 10.82
C ALA A 434 8.32 7.36 9.83
N VAL A 435 9.24 6.47 10.23
CA VAL A 435 9.66 5.39 9.33
C VAL A 435 8.51 4.43 9.01
N VAL A 436 7.61 4.18 9.96
CA VAL A 436 6.38 3.42 9.71
C VAL A 436 5.47 4.17 8.74
N ARG A 437 5.28 5.49 8.95
CA ARG A 437 4.50 6.36 8.04
C ARG A 437 5.04 6.39 6.62
N ALA A 438 6.36 6.26 6.42
CA ALA A 438 6.95 6.22 5.09
C ALA A 438 6.43 5.03 4.26
N TYR A 439 6.22 3.88 4.87
CA TYR A 439 5.59 2.72 4.22
C TYR A 439 4.10 2.93 3.92
N ASP A 440 3.44 3.92 4.55
CA ASP A 440 1.99 4.17 4.42
C ASP A 440 1.17 2.92 4.77
N PRO A 441 1.34 2.32 5.96
CA PRO A 441 0.69 1.05 6.26
C PRO A 441 -0.83 1.20 6.35
N CYS A 442 -1.55 0.20 5.82
CA CYS A 442 -2.98 0.02 5.98
C CYS A 442 -3.21 -1.24 6.81
N LEU A 443 -3.22 -1.07 8.13
CA LEU A 443 -3.20 -2.20 9.07
C LEU A 443 -4.53 -2.93 9.10
N SER A 444 -5.64 -2.20 9.07
CA SER A 444 -6.97 -2.80 9.01
C SER A 444 -7.17 -3.73 7.81
N CYS A 445 -6.45 -3.48 6.69
CA CYS A 445 -6.52 -4.33 5.51
C CYS A 445 -5.73 -5.63 5.68
N SER A 446 -4.64 -5.59 6.44
CA SER A 446 -3.61 -6.63 6.43
C SER A 446 -3.65 -7.54 7.65
N THR A 447 -4.58 -7.32 8.59
CA THR A 447 -4.75 -8.18 9.77
C THR A 447 -5.60 -9.41 9.45
N HIS A 448 -5.26 -10.52 10.07
CA HIS A 448 -5.91 -11.81 9.85
C HIS A 448 -6.31 -12.44 11.19
N ALA A 449 -7.49 -13.11 11.22
CA ALA A 449 -7.83 -14.06 12.27
C ALA A 449 -7.21 -15.40 11.90
N ASP A 450 -5.97 -15.63 12.28
CA ASP A 450 -5.41 -16.97 12.23
C ASP A 450 -5.67 -17.65 13.58
N GLY A 451 -6.28 -18.83 13.57
CA GLY A 451 -6.62 -19.58 14.79
C GLY A 451 -5.43 -19.97 15.67
N THR A 452 -4.22 -19.60 15.26
CA THR A 452 -2.97 -19.82 16.00
C THR A 452 -2.58 -18.65 16.91
N LEU A 453 -3.19 -17.45 16.72
CA LEU A 453 -2.97 -16.33 17.61
C LEU A 453 -3.88 -16.46 18.85
N ALA A 454 -3.28 -16.74 19.99
CA ALA A 454 -3.98 -16.74 21.25
C ALA A 454 -4.50 -15.33 21.54
N LEU A 455 -5.81 -15.21 21.79
CA LEU A 455 -6.39 -13.98 22.29
C LEU A 455 -5.94 -13.81 23.75
N GLU A 456 -4.98 -12.96 24.00
CA GLU A 456 -4.58 -12.62 25.37
C GLU A 456 -5.47 -11.47 25.89
N ILE A 457 -6.26 -11.75 26.92
CA ILE A 457 -7.06 -10.74 27.61
C ILE A 457 -6.42 -10.49 28.98
N ALA A 458 -6.01 -9.26 29.22
CA ALA A 458 -5.46 -8.85 30.51
C ALA A 458 -6.49 -7.98 31.26
N LEU A 459 -6.91 -8.42 32.44
CA LEU A 459 -7.63 -7.59 33.38
C LEU A 459 -6.63 -6.69 34.12
N LYS A 460 -6.82 -5.38 34.01
CA LYS A 460 -5.93 -4.40 34.67
C LYS A 460 -6.66 -3.69 35.79
N GLY A 461 -5.99 -3.51 36.92
CA GLY A 461 -6.45 -2.69 38.03
C GLY A 461 -6.37 -1.18 37.72
N PRO A 462 -6.92 -0.33 38.59
CA PRO A 462 -6.92 1.13 38.41
C PRO A 462 -5.52 1.77 38.30
N GLY A 463 -4.49 1.13 38.81
CA GLY A 463 -3.09 1.54 38.70
C GLY A 463 -2.37 1.01 37.44
N GLY A 464 -3.09 0.27 36.56
CA GLY A 464 -2.52 -0.33 35.35
C GLY A 464 -1.83 -1.68 35.58
N GLU A 465 -1.80 -2.19 36.81
CA GLU A 465 -1.31 -3.52 37.16
C GLU A 465 -2.19 -4.61 36.54
N VAL A 466 -1.58 -5.67 36.02
CA VAL A 466 -2.31 -6.83 35.47
C VAL A 466 -2.78 -7.69 36.64
N LEU A 467 -4.10 -7.76 36.83
CA LEU A 467 -4.76 -8.54 37.87
C LEU A 467 -5.00 -9.99 37.45
N ASP A 468 -5.29 -10.21 36.16
CA ASP A 468 -5.56 -11.54 35.60
C ASP A 468 -5.27 -11.56 34.11
N ARG A 469 -4.98 -12.76 33.55
CA ARG A 469 -4.77 -12.99 32.11
C ARG A 469 -5.46 -14.27 31.68
N ILE A 470 -6.11 -14.21 30.52
CA ILE A 470 -6.68 -15.36 29.81
C ILE A 470 -6.05 -15.35 28.40
N GLY A 471 -5.42 -16.47 28.03
CA GLY A 471 -4.79 -16.63 26.73
C GLY A 471 -3.98 -17.92 26.64
#